data_2c0af04b3baa86bc9dc68478d74516a4
#
_entry.id   2c0af04b3baa86bc9dc68478d74516a4
#
_cell.length_a   1.000
_cell.length_b   1.000
_cell.length_c   1.000
_cell.angle_alpha   90.00
_cell.angle_beta   90.00
_cell.angle_gamma   90.00
#
_symmetry.space_group_name_H-M   'P 1'
#
loop_
_entity.id
_entity.type
_entity.pdbx_description
1 polymer ?
#
loop_
_entity_poly.entity_id
_entity_poly.type
_entity_poly.pdbx_seq_one_letter_code
_entity_poly.pdbx_strand_id
1 'polypeptide(L)'
;MKSLVSLILLLNLTGALSACALFEDRKGPESFIGPREEVLFAEFEEVWRATNIALQSYPLRLSNMDEGLVETDDVKGYRAWRPPFPQSKPSGMNYRISIRVVRGTSESKVATKVIILKDARIQRDFFSNTRQIPSDGLEEKALLYRIKREIQIERALSAAQKRNG
;
A
#
# COMPACT_ATOMS: atom_id res chain seq x y z
N MET A 1 41.21 -10.84 50.71
CA MET A 1 41.12 -11.46 49.39
C MET A 1 39.70 -12.04 49.09
N LYS A 2 39.00 -12.68 50.04
CA LYS A 2 37.66 -13.22 49.79
C LYS A 2 36.58 -12.16 49.52
N SER A 3 36.69 -10.97 50.13
CA SER A 3 35.71 -9.87 49.95
C SER A 3 35.78 -9.24 48.55
N LEU A 4 36.97 -9.14 47.95
CA LEU A 4 37.18 -8.50 46.64
C LEU A 4 36.63 -9.41 45.50
N VAL A 5 36.77 -10.73 45.64
CA VAL A 5 36.25 -11.71 44.67
C VAL A 5 34.72 -11.71 44.70
N SER A 6 34.10 -11.57 45.88
CA SER A 6 32.64 -11.48 46.00
C SER A 6 32.05 -10.22 45.38
N LEU A 7 32.76 -9.08 45.46
CA LEU A 7 32.35 -7.82 44.84
C LEU A 7 32.41 -7.87 43.30
N ILE A 8 33.46 -8.50 42.72
CA ILE A 8 33.60 -8.69 41.28
C ILE A 8 32.53 -9.65 40.73
N LEU A 9 32.18 -10.69 41.50
CA LEU A 9 31.13 -11.64 41.09
C LEU A 9 29.73 -10.96 41.03
N LEU A 10 29.44 -10.09 42.00
CA LEU A 10 28.18 -9.30 42.06
C LEU A 10 28.11 -8.28 40.90
N LEU A 11 29.22 -7.66 40.53
CA LEU A 11 29.25 -6.67 39.43
C LEU A 11 29.03 -7.32 38.06
N ASN A 12 29.45 -8.57 37.87
CA ASN A 12 29.20 -9.30 36.63
C ASN A 12 27.75 -9.84 36.49
N LEU A 13 27.04 -10.03 37.59
CA LEU A 13 25.67 -10.55 37.59
C LEU A 13 24.66 -9.45 37.17
N THR A 14 24.96 -8.18 37.45
CA THR A 14 24.11 -7.04 37.05
C THR A 14 24.20 -6.68 35.57
N GLY A 15 25.31 -7.03 34.89
CA GLY A 15 25.50 -6.77 33.43
C GLY A 15 24.72 -7.70 32.51
N ALA A 16 24.33 -8.89 32.99
CA ALA A 16 23.64 -9.89 32.15
C ALA A 16 22.13 -9.64 31.96
N LEU A 17 21.51 -8.77 32.78
CA LEU A 17 20.07 -8.48 32.68
C LEU A 17 19.68 -7.38 31.68
N SER A 18 20.65 -6.64 31.15
CA SER A 18 20.38 -5.56 30.19
C SER A 18 20.37 -5.98 28.72
N ALA A 19 20.70 -7.22 28.42
CA ALA A 19 20.79 -7.72 27.03
C ALA A 19 19.44 -8.13 26.42
N CYS A 20 18.37 -8.24 27.19
CA CYS A 20 17.06 -8.66 26.69
C CYS A 20 16.20 -7.51 26.12
N ALA A 21 16.61 -6.25 26.24
CA ALA A 21 15.84 -5.10 25.75
C ALA A 21 16.09 -4.73 24.28
N LEU A 22 16.99 -5.46 23.59
CA LEU A 22 17.32 -5.18 22.17
C LEU A 22 16.60 -6.08 21.17
N PHE A 23 15.80 -7.03 21.62
CA PHE A 23 14.82 -7.70 20.76
C PHE A 23 13.50 -6.92 20.79
N GLU A 24 13.55 -5.70 20.28
CA GLU A 24 12.33 -5.02 19.88
C GLU A 24 11.67 -5.90 18.81
N ASP A 25 10.52 -6.48 19.16
CA ASP A 25 9.67 -7.21 18.23
C ASP A 25 9.55 -6.37 16.96
N ARG A 26 10.26 -6.74 15.91
CA ARG A 26 9.96 -6.25 14.57
C ARG A 26 8.54 -6.73 14.30
N LYS A 27 7.57 -5.90 14.66
CA LYS A 27 6.18 -6.06 14.22
C LYS A 27 6.28 -6.34 12.73
N GLY A 28 5.92 -7.57 12.36
CA GLY A 28 5.77 -7.92 10.95
C GLY A 28 4.88 -6.87 10.29
N PRO A 29 4.88 -6.72 8.98
CA PRO A 29 4.08 -5.71 8.29
C PRO A 29 2.67 -5.79 8.85
N GLU A 30 2.18 -4.67 9.40
CA GLU A 30 0.83 -4.58 9.97
C GLU A 30 -0.14 -5.09 8.91
N SER A 31 -0.83 -6.16 9.23
CA SER A 31 -1.82 -6.73 8.32
C SER A 31 -2.97 -5.74 8.19
N PHE A 32 -3.12 -5.17 7.00
CA PHE A 32 -4.08 -4.13 6.70
C PHE A 32 -5.31 -4.73 6.01
N ILE A 33 -6.47 -4.65 6.62
CA ILE A 33 -7.72 -5.18 6.06
C ILE A 33 -8.61 -4.06 5.48
N GLY A 34 -8.38 -2.80 5.85
CA GLY A 34 -9.19 -1.66 5.45
C GLY A 34 -8.76 -1.00 4.14
N PRO A 35 -9.58 -0.07 3.59
CA PRO A 35 -9.20 0.73 2.44
C PRO A 35 -8.08 1.73 2.78
N ARG A 36 -7.16 1.93 1.84
CA ARG A 36 -6.17 3.00 1.92
C ARG A 36 -6.76 4.26 1.30
N GLU A 37 -6.75 5.36 2.06
CA GLU A 37 -7.37 6.63 1.64
C GLU A 37 -6.35 7.76 1.61
N GLU A 38 -6.48 8.67 0.64
CA GLU A 38 -5.71 9.90 0.58
C GLU A 38 -6.52 11.03 -0.09
N VAL A 39 -6.37 12.25 0.39
CA VAL A 39 -6.96 13.46 -0.21
C VAL A 39 -5.89 14.16 -1.04
N LEU A 40 -6.19 14.38 -2.31
CA LEU A 40 -5.31 15.04 -3.28
C LEU A 40 -5.89 16.42 -3.63
N PHE A 41 -5.07 17.47 -3.58
CA PHE A 41 -5.44 18.82 -4.04
C PHE A 41 -5.32 18.89 -5.56
N ALA A 42 -6.29 18.29 -6.23
CA ALA A 42 -6.40 18.15 -7.67
C ALA A 42 -7.86 18.02 -8.08
N GLU A 43 -8.18 18.40 -9.32
CA GLU A 43 -9.50 18.23 -9.92
C GLU A 43 -9.80 16.73 -10.11
N PHE A 44 -11.08 16.38 -10.03
CA PHE A 44 -11.52 14.99 -10.18
C PHE A 44 -11.06 14.37 -11.50
N GLU A 45 -11.18 15.09 -12.62
CA GLU A 45 -10.81 14.64 -13.96
C GLU A 45 -9.32 14.35 -14.07
N GLU A 46 -8.49 15.17 -13.43
CA GLU A 46 -7.03 14.98 -13.35
C GLU A 46 -6.69 13.70 -12.57
N VAL A 47 -7.30 13.52 -11.39
CA VAL A 47 -7.10 12.33 -10.56
C VAL A 47 -7.65 11.08 -11.25
N TRP A 48 -8.79 11.18 -11.94
CA TRP A 48 -9.38 10.08 -12.70
C TRP A 48 -8.46 9.57 -13.81
N ARG A 49 -7.92 10.49 -14.64
CA ARG A 49 -6.94 10.12 -15.69
C ARG A 49 -5.71 9.47 -15.09
N ALA A 50 -5.14 10.08 -14.06
CA ALA A 50 -3.97 9.54 -13.37
C ALA A 50 -4.22 8.14 -12.78
N THR A 51 -5.43 7.88 -12.26
CA THR A 51 -5.85 6.58 -11.74
C THR A 51 -5.87 5.52 -12.84
N ASN A 52 -6.46 5.83 -14.00
CA ASN A 52 -6.49 4.90 -15.14
C ASN A 52 -5.09 4.62 -15.69
N ILE A 53 -4.22 5.62 -15.75
CA ILE A 53 -2.81 5.45 -16.15
C ILE A 53 -2.07 4.55 -15.14
N ALA A 54 -2.26 4.78 -13.84
CA ALA A 54 -1.63 3.96 -12.81
C ALA A 54 -2.05 2.48 -12.87
N LEU A 55 -3.26 2.20 -13.35
CA LEU A 55 -3.82 0.86 -13.50
C LEU A 55 -3.61 0.22 -14.88
N GLN A 56 -2.90 0.87 -15.82
CA GLN A 56 -2.75 0.36 -17.20
C GLN A 56 -2.14 -1.05 -17.29
N SER A 57 -1.40 -1.51 -16.28
CA SER A 57 -0.82 -2.86 -16.22
C SER A 57 -1.77 -3.91 -15.60
N TYR A 58 -2.96 -3.49 -15.16
CA TYR A 58 -3.94 -4.37 -14.53
C TYR A 58 -5.06 -4.73 -15.51
N PRO A 59 -5.60 -5.95 -15.45
CA PRO A 59 -6.82 -6.27 -16.18
C PRO A 59 -8.00 -5.51 -15.55
N LEU A 60 -8.61 -4.59 -16.28
CA LEU A 60 -9.76 -3.83 -15.80
C LEU A 60 -11.06 -4.57 -16.11
N ARG A 61 -11.92 -4.68 -15.10
CA ARG A 61 -13.28 -5.19 -15.20
C ARG A 61 -14.31 -4.07 -15.36
N LEU A 62 -14.11 -2.97 -14.65
CA LEU A 62 -15.00 -1.81 -14.64
C LEU A 62 -14.18 -0.53 -14.57
N SER A 63 -14.57 0.46 -15.39
CA SER A 63 -14.09 1.84 -15.28
C SER A 63 -15.27 2.76 -15.57
N ASN A 64 -15.87 3.31 -14.53
CA ASN A 64 -17.05 4.17 -14.60
C ASN A 64 -16.72 5.53 -13.98
N MET A 65 -16.53 6.54 -14.83
CA MET A 65 -16.17 7.90 -14.41
C MET A 65 -17.31 8.60 -13.66
N ASP A 66 -18.55 8.33 -14.01
CA ASP A 66 -19.71 8.99 -13.40
C ASP A 66 -19.89 8.57 -11.94
N GLU A 67 -19.60 7.30 -11.66
CA GLU A 67 -19.59 6.76 -10.30
C GLU A 67 -18.25 6.97 -9.58
N GLY A 68 -17.21 7.39 -10.29
CA GLY A 68 -15.87 7.50 -9.77
C GLY A 68 -15.27 6.15 -9.36
N LEU A 69 -15.63 5.05 -10.04
CA LEU A 69 -15.26 3.69 -9.65
C LEU A 69 -14.44 2.99 -10.74
N VAL A 70 -13.27 2.50 -10.39
CA VAL A 70 -12.47 1.59 -11.20
C VAL A 70 -12.24 0.29 -10.44
N GLU A 71 -12.48 -0.84 -11.11
CA GLU A 71 -12.23 -2.16 -10.54
C GLU A 71 -11.41 -3.03 -11.51
N THR A 72 -10.43 -3.72 -10.96
CA THR A 72 -9.69 -4.73 -11.71
C THR A 72 -10.48 -6.03 -11.76
N ASP A 73 -10.20 -6.86 -12.74
CA ASP A 73 -10.55 -8.28 -12.69
C ASP A 73 -9.63 -9.00 -11.68
N ASP A 74 -9.84 -10.29 -11.49
CA ASP A 74 -9.04 -11.09 -10.56
C ASP A 74 -7.59 -11.21 -11.05
N VAL A 75 -6.67 -10.69 -10.24
CA VAL A 75 -5.22 -10.74 -10.47
C VAL A 75 -4.64 -11.97 -9.76
N LYS A 76 -3.96 -12.84 -10.52
CA LYS A 76 -3.33 -14.06 -9.98
C LYS A 76 -1.91 -13.76 -9.49
N GLY A 77 -1.71 -13.87 -8.20
CA GLY A 77 -0.38 -13.75 -7.59
C GLY A 77 0.29 -12.39 -7.84
N TYR A 78 1.50 -12.38 -8.39
CA TYR A 78 2.27 -11.16 -8.66
C TYR A 78 2.29 -10.79 -10.16
N ARG A 79 1.24 -11.04 -10.91
CA ARG A 79 1.21 -10.77 -12.35
C ARG A 79 1.23 -9.29 -12.69
N ALA A 80 0.43 -8.47 -11.99
CA ALA A 80 0.33 -7.05 -12.25
C ALA A 80 1.34 -6.22 -11.44
N TRP A 81 1.66 -6.67 -10.23
CA TRP A 81 2.57 -5.99 -9.33
C TRP A 81 3.42 -6.99 -8.53
N ARG A 82 4.70 -6.64 -8.31
CA ARG A 82 5.62 -7.43 -7.49
C ARG A 82 6.17 -6.56 -6.37
N PRO A 83 6.11 -7.01 -5.10
CA PRO A 83 6.69 -6.27 -3.99
C PRO A 83 8.20 -6.11 -4.15
N PRO A 84 8.79 -5.01 -3.65
CA PRO A 84 10.22 -4.73 -3.78
C PRO A 84 11.10 -5.72 -3.01
N PHE A 85 10.54 -6.37 -1.99
CA PHE A 85 11.24 -7.40 -1.22
C PHE A 85 10.65 -8.77 -1.53
N PRO A 86 11.51 -9.82 -1.70
CA PRO A 86 11.02 -11.14 -1.95
C PRO A 86 10.22 -11.64 -0.74
N GLN A 87 8.92 -11.76 -0.93
CA GLN A 87 8.03 -12.41 0.02
C GLN A 87 7.62 -13.76 -0.54
N SER A 88 7.48 -14.75 0.32
CA SER A 88 6.92 -16.04 -0.09
C SER A 88 5.47 -15.81 -0.55
N LYS A 89 5.24 -16.00 -1.85
CA LYS A 89 3.90 -15.89 -2.41
C LYS A 89 3.06 -17.06 -1.89
N PRO A 90 1.90 -16.80 -1.26
CA PRO A 90 0.96 -17.87 -0.95
C PRO A 90 0.48 -18.54 -2.25
N SER A 91 0.53 -19.87 -2.29
CA SER A 91 -0.03 -20.62 -3.40
C SER A 91 -1.53 -20.35 -3.51
N GLY A 92 -2.04 -20.19 -4.73
CA GLY A 92 -3.49 -19.97 -4.96
C GLY A 92 -4.00 -18.57 -4.59
N MET A 93 -3.12 -17.57 -4.41
CA MET A 93 -3.54 -16.21 -4.14
C MET A 93 -4.13 -15.54 -5.39
N ASN A 94 -5.34 -15.00 -5.24
CA ASN A 94 -6.00 -14.11 -6.18
C ASN A 94 -6.42 -12.85 -5.44
N TYR A 95 -6.43 -11.71 -6.12
CA TYR A 95 -6.91 -10.47 -5.52
C TYR A 95 -7.56 -9.57 -6.57
N ARG A 96 -8.40 -8.66 -6.09
CA ARG A 96 -9.05 -7.60 -6.85
C ARG A 96 -8.76 -6.26 -6.18
N ILE A 97 -8.58 -5.23 -7.01
CA ILE A 97 -8.42 -3.86 -6.53
C ILE A 97 -9.64 -3.06 -6.96
N SER A 98 -10.23 -2.35 -6.01
CA SER A 98 -11.27 -1.35 -6.22
C SER A 98 -10.69 0.01 -5.87
N ILE A 99 -10.78 0.99 -6.78
CA ILE A 99 -10.40 2.38 -6.53
C ILE A 99 -11.64 3.24 -6.69
N ARG A 100 -11.97 3.99 -5.63
CA ARG A 100 -13.02 4.99 -5.65
C ARG A 100 -12.41 6.38 -5.61
N VAL A 101 -12.80 7.22 -6.57
CA VAL A 101 -12.39 8.62 -6.70
C VAL A 101 -13.60 9.49 -6.40
N VAL A 102 -13.52 10.36 -5.40
CA VAL A 102 -14.65 11.14 -4.89
C VAL A 102 -14.31 12.63 -4.93
N ARG A 103 -15.15 13.42 -5.59
CA ARG A 103 -15.04 14.89 -5.62
C ARG A 103 -15.32 15.47 -4.25
N GLY A 104 -14.62 16.55 -3.89
CA GLY A 104 -14.87 17.26 -2.64
C GLY A 104 -14.08 18.55 -2.53
N THR A 105 -14.13 19.13 -1.36
CA THR A 105 -13.33 20.29 -0.96
C THR A 105 -12.63 20.01 0.35
N SER A 106 -11.42 20.48 0.49
CA SER A 106 -10.64 20.43 1.72
C SER A 106 -9.95 21.77 1.92
N GLU A 107 -10.04 22.34 3.10
CA GLU A 107 -9.47 23.67 3.41
C GLU A 107 -9.92 24.77 2.40
N SER A 108 -11.19 24.76 2.00
CA SER A 108 -11.77 25.66 0.99
C SER A 108 -11.13 25.57 -0.40
N LYS A 109 -10.34 24.52 -0.68
CA LYS A 109 -9.75 24.24 -1.99
C LYS A 109 -10.39 23.00 -2.60
N VAL A 110 -10.42 22.95 -3.94
CA VAL A 110 -10.83 21.75 -4.65
C VAL A 110 -9.92 20.60 -4.27
N ALA A 111 -10.51 19.48 -3.91
CA ALA A 111 -9.81 18.28 -3.51
C ALA A 111 -10.55 17.04 -3.98
N THR A 112 -9.81 15.99 -4.25
CA THR A 112 -10.36 14.70 -4.65
C THR A 112 -9.84 13.62 -3.71
N LYS A 113 -10.73 12.83 -3.14
CA LYS A 113 -10.38 11.72 -2.27
C LYS A 113 -10.25 10.45 -3.11
N VAL A 114 -9.13 9.76 -2.95
CA VAL A 114 -8.86 8.44 -3.54
C VAL A 114 -8.92 7.40 -2.44
N ILE A 115 -9.70 6.35 -2.67
CA ILE A 115 -9.89 5.22 -1.74
C ILE A 115 -9.53 3.95 -2.50
N ILE A 116 -8.51 3.23 -2.05
CA ILE A 116 -8.04 1.98 -2.66
C ILE A 116 -8.28 0.83 -1.70
N LEU A 117 -9.01 -0.16 -2.17
CA LEU A 117 -9.26 -1.41 -1.45
C LEU A 117 -8.70 -2.59 -2.25
N LYS A 118 -7.87 -3.40 -1.63
CA LYS A 118 -7.40 -4.68 -2.16
C LYS A 118 -8.08 -5.83 -1.41
N ASP A 119 -8.93 -6.57 -2.11
CA ASP A 119 -9.57 -7.79 -1.60
C ASP A 119 -8.74 -9.00 -2.06
N ALA A 120 -7.94 -9.54 -1.15
CA ALA A 120 -7.07 -10.67 -1.43
C ALA A 120 -7.63 -11.96 -0.83
N ARG A 121 -7.57 -13.04 -1.61
CA ARG A 121 -8.12 -14.35 -1.27
C ARG A 121 -7.14 -15.45 -1.62
N ILE A 122 -7.13 -16.52 -0.81
CA ILE A 122 -6.38 -17.74 -1.08
C ILE A 122 -7.35 -18.90 -1.24
N GLN A 123 -7.14 -19.66 -2.29
CA GLN A 123 -7.70 -20.98 -2.47
C GLN A 123 -6.55 -21.97 -2.74
N ARG A 124 -6.24 -22.82 -1.78
CA ARG A 124 -5.06 -23.71 -1.86
C ARG A 124 -5.27 -24.88 -2.82
N ASP A 125 -6.46 -25.44 -2.82
CA ASP A 125 -6.85 -26.55 -3.70
C ASP A 125 -8.33 -26.42 -4.09
N PHE A 126 -8.77 -27.27 -5.00
CA PHE A 126 -10.13 -27.24 -5.56
C PHE A 126 -11.22 -27.52 -4.49
N PHE A 127 -10.90 -28.31 -3.48
CA PHE A 127 -11.84 -28.69 -2.42
C PHE A 127 -11.78 -27.78 -1.19
N SER A 128 -10.79 -26.86 -1.12
CA SER A 128 -10.66 -25.96 0.01
C SER A 128 -11.56 -24.72 -0.15
N ASN A 129 -12.12 -24.25 0.98
CA ASN A 129 -12.84 -23.00 1.00
C ASN A 129 -11.90 -21.83 0.72
N THR A 130 -12.37 -20.86 -0.08
CA THR A 130 -11.69 -19.60 -0.30
C THR A 130 -11.61 -18.82 1.01
N ARG A 131 -10.42 -18.40 1.40
CA ARG A 131 -10.18 -17.60 2.60
C ARG A 131 -9.68 -16.22 2.23
N GLN A 132 -10.33 -15.19 2.77
CA GLN A 132 -9.84 -13.82 2.69
C GLN A 132 -8.58 -13.65 3.54
N ILE A 133 -7.60 -12.93 3.01
CA ILE A 133 -6.36 -12.59 3.70
C ILE A 133 -6.19 -11.07 3.77
N PRO A 134 -5.58 -10.55 4.84
CA PRO A 134 -5.30 -9.13 4.93
C PRO A 134 -4.28 -8.71 3.87
N SER A 135 -4.42 -7.49 3.34
CA SER A 135 -3.40 -6.87 2.50
C SER A 135 -2.24 -6.37 3.36
N ASP A 136 -1.03 -6.36 2.81
CA ASP A 136 0.14 -5.70 3.40
C ASP A 136 0.14 -4.18 3.15
N GLY A 137 -0.80 -3.67 2.33
CA GLY A 137 -0.95 -2.27 1.97
C GLY A 137 0.17 -1.70 1.07
N LEU A 138 1.13 -2.52 0.64
CA LEU A 138 2.27 -2.06 -0.16
C LEU A 138 1.86 -1.72 -1.59
N GLU A 139 1.01 -2.53 -2.19
CA GLU A 139 0.50 -2.30 -3.54
C GLU A 139 -0.40 -1.08 -3.61
N GLU A 140 -1.26 -0.89 -2.60
CA GLU A 140 -2.12 0.29 -2.46
C GLU A 140 -1.29 1.57 -2.31
N LYS A 141 -0.20 1.54 -1.53
CA LYS A 141 0.77 2.64 -1.44
C LYS A 141 1.45 2.92 -2.77
N ALA A 142 1.85 1.87 -3.49
CA ALA A 142 2.50 2.00 -4.78
C ALA A 142 1.55 2.62 -5.82
N LEU A 143 0.27 2.24 -5.81
CA LEU A 143 -0.75 2.82 -6.67
C LEU A 143 -1.00 4.30 -6.34
N LEU A 144 -1.16 4.66 -5.07
CA LEU A 144 -1.28 6.07 -4.66
C LEU A 144 -0.07 6.90 -5.08
N TYR A 145 1.13 6.35 -4.92
CA TYR A 145 2.35 7.02 -5.38
C TYR A 145 2.35 7.24 -6.89
N ARG A 146 1.94 6.23 -7.69
CA ARG A 146 1.83 6.36 -9.15
C ARG A 146 0.82 7.43 -9.53
N ILE A 147 -0.38 7.42 -8.94
CA ILE A 147 -1.41 8.43 -9.19
C ILE A 147 -0.86 9.84 -8.93
N LYS A 148 -0.23 10.07 -7.80
CA LYS A 148 0.38 11.38 -7.47
C LYS A 148 1.46 11.78 -8.47
N ARG A 149 2.29 10.84 -8.87
CA ARG A 149 3.35 11.09 -9.85
C ARG A 149 2.79 11.45 -11.23
N GLU A 150 1.75 10.76 -11.69
CA GLU A 150 1.09 11.08 -12.97
C GLU A 150 0.49 12.49 -12.98
N ILE A 151 -0.17 12.90 -11.88
CA ILE A 151 -0.66 14.27 -11.71
C ILE A 151 0.48 15.29 -11.81
N GLN A 152 1.62 15.03 -11.16
CA GLN A 152 2.78 15.92 -11.23
C GLN A 152 3.36 16.01 -12.65
N ILE A 153 3.45 14.89 -13.35
CA ILE A 153 3.92 14.84 -14.74
C ILE A 153 3.00 15.65 -15.65
N GLU A 154 1.69 15.45 -15.57
CA GLU A 154 0.69 16.16 -16.36
C GLU A 154 0.78 17.68 -16.14
N ARG A 155 0.90 18.12 -14.88
CA ARG A 155 1.08 19.53 -14.53
C ARG A 155 2.37 20.11 -15.07
N ALA A 156 3.48 19.37 -14.98
CA ALA A 156 4.77 19.81 -15.51
C ALA A 156 4.76 19.96 -17.03
N LEU A 157 4.14 19.01 -17.74
CA LEU A 157 3.98 19.08 -19.20
C LEU A 157 3.11 20.26 -19.62
N SER A 158 1.98 20.47 -18.96
CA SER A 158 1.08 21.60 -19.22
C SER A 158 1.76 22.95 -18.97
N ALA A 159 2.58 23.05 -17.93
CA ALA A 159 3.37 24.25 -17.65
C ALA A 159 4.47 24.50 -18.69
N ALA A 160 5.10 23.43 -19.19
CA ALA A 160 6.11 23.55 -20.25
C ALA A 160 5.49 23.97 -21.59
N GLN A 161 4.33 23.45 -21.97
CA GLN A 161 3.60 23.84 -23.16
C GLN A 161 3.21 25.33 -23.14
N LYS A 162 2.70 25.83 -22.02
CA LYS A 162 2.34 27.26 -21.85
C LYS A 162 3.53 28.21 -21.96
N ARG A 163 4.75 27.74 -21.73
CA ARG A 163 5.97 28.60 -21.90
C ARG A 163 6.49 28.64 -23.32
N ASN A 164 6.17 27.63 -24.13
CA ASN A 164 6.71 27.46 -25.49
C ASN A 164 5.70 27.87 -26.59
N GLY A 165 4.48 28.23 -26.24
CA GLY A 165 3.45 28.76 -27.14
C GLY A 165 3.14 30.21 -26.80
#